data_f0e8efafd245b873665512b3c6efcc68
#
_entry.id   f0e8efafd245b873665512b3c6efcc68
#
_cell.length_a   1.000
_cell.length_b   1.000
_cell.length_c   1.000
_cell.angle_alpha   90.00
_cell.angle_beta   90.00
_cell.angle_gamma   90.00
#
_symmetry.space_group_name_H-M   'P 1'
#
loop_
_entity.id
_entity.type
_entity.pdbx_description
1 polymer ?
#
loop_
_entity_poly.entity_id
_entity_poly.type
_entity_poly.pdbx_seq_one_letter_code
_entity_poly.pdbx_strand_id
1 'polypeptide(L)'
;MVEVTLPNRVSPCLPLNPSVSIPSENLRRQITKPRTLKAKSLTISAMAAAAASSVSGSFNRTVGVQLLPDDECSEGKKTQRKSKKRVFFLDVNPLCYAGSKPSLHSFGHWVSLFFSQVSLSDPVIAVLDGENGNEQRRRLLPSYKAHRRKSFAQPTASQKSMRNQVGRSKQVIIDVLKKCNVPVVKIEGHEADDVVATLVGQVLQRGYRVVIASPDKDFKQLISEDVQIVMPLVELDRWSFYTIKHYIAQYNCDPQSDLSLRCIIGDEVDGVPGIQHLVPEFGRKTALKLLKKHGSLENLLNAAAVRTVGRQYAQEALTKYADFLRRNYEVLSLRRDVDVQFQEEWLAERDTCNDLVVLSNLFNRSLEDTRRLTPQKWSTSSNG
;
A
#
# COMPACT_ATOMS: atom_id res chain seq x y z
N MET A 1 -38.81 19.96 40.92
CA MET A 1 -40.25 19.68 40.92
C MET A 1 -40.84 20.36 39.74
N VAL A 2 -41.17 19.64 38.71
CA VAL A 2 -42.41 19.60 37.94
C VAL A 2 -42.21 18.44 36.94
N GLU A 3 -42.92 17.36 37.21
CA GLU A 3 -43.23 16.25 36.30
C GLU A 3 -44.18 16.77 35.21
N VAL A 4 -43.99 16.32 33.97
CA VAL A 4 -45.12 16.16 33.03
C VAL A 4 -44.90 14.93 32.18
N THR A 5 -45.89 14.05 32.33
CA THR A 5 -46.15 12.72 31.80
C THR A 5 -46.41 12.68 30.30
N LEU A 6 -46.07 11.49 29.71
CA LEU A 6 -46.44 10.98 28.39
C LEU A 6 -47.95 10.80 28.18
N PRO A 7 -48.42 10.64 26.95
CA PRO A 7 -49.20 9.43 26.72
C PRO A 7 -48.78 8.57 25.51
N ASN A 8 -48.84 7.27 25.77
CA ASN A 8 -48.89 6.14 24.84
C ASN A 8 -50.00 6.25 23.81
N ARG A 9 -49.74 5.82 22.58
CA ARG A 9 -50.77 5.18 21.76
C ARG A 9 -50.24 3.95 21.03
N VAL A 10 -50.95 2.87 21.26
CA VAL A 10 -50.80 1.50 20.80
C VAL A 10 -51.60 1.30 19.51
N SER A 11 -51.02 0.60 18.55
CA SER A 11 -51.48 -0.37 17.53
C SER A 11 -52.89 -0.23 16.87
N PRO A 12 -53.16 -0.86 15.71
CA PRO A 12 -52.97 -2.30 15.48
C PRO A 12 -52.50 -2.76 14.06
N CYS A 13 -52.04 -4.00 14.02
CA CYS A 13 -51.80 -4.83 12.87
C CYS A 13 -53.04 -5.19 12.07
N LEU A 14 -52.95 -5.42 10.76
CA LEU A 14 -53.69 -6.43 10.02
C LEU A 14 -52.90 -6.94 8.80
N PRO A 15 -53.05 -8.20 8.40
CA PRO A 15 -52.25 -8.90 7.42
C PRO A 15 -52.94 -9.02 6.06
N LEU A 16 -52.15 -9.15 4.98
CA LEU A 16 -52.63 -9.70 3.69
C LEU A 16 -51.52 -10.39 2.93
N ASN A 17 -51.60 -11.70 2.84
CA ASN A 17 -51.19 -12.47 1.66
C ASN A 17 -52.42 -12.57 0.72
N PRO A 18 -52.27 -12.72 -0.61
CA PRO A 18 -51.98 -14.03 -1.17
C PRO A 18 -51.15 -14.03 -2.50
N SER A 19 -50.43 -15.12 -2.64
CA SER A 19 -50.02 -15.84 -3.85
C SER A 19 -50.58 -15.39 -5.20
N VAL A 20 -49.68 -15.12 -6.16
CA VAL A 20 -49.96 -15.25 -7.61
C VAL A 20 -48.85 -16.11 -8.22
N SER A 21 -49.27 -17.27 -8.70
CA SER A 21 -48.58 -18.25 -9.51
C SER A 21 -48.50 -17.73 -10.96
N ILE A 22 -47.35 -17.80 -11.60
CA ILE A 22 -47.16 -17.62 -13.07
C ILE A 22 -46.49 -18.86 -13.65
N PRO A 23 -46.92 -19.36 -14.82
CA PRO A 23 -46.58 -20.68 -15.32
C PRO A 23 -45.23 -20.75 -16.03
N SER A 24 -44.67 -21.95 -15.98
CA SER A 24 -43.50 -22.40 -16.72
C SER A 24 -43.80 -22.51 -18.20
N GLU A 25 -43.03 -21.81 -19.05
CA GLU A 25 -42.85 -22.17 -20.45
C GLU A 25 -41.40 -22.44 -20.80
N ASN A 26 -41.21 -23.61 -21.38
CA ASN A 26 -39.99 -24.15 -21.93
C ASN A 26 -39.43 -23.30 -23.08
N LEU A 27 -38.13 -22.96 -23.00
CA LEU A 27 -37.35 -22.80 -24.23
C LEU A 27 -35.92 -23.33 -24.01
N ARG A 28 -35.68 -24.54 -24.51
CA ARG A 28 -34.35 -25.05 -24.80
C ARG A 28 -33.71 -24.17 -25.87
N ARG A 29 -32.60 -23.51 -25.59
CA ARG A 29 -31.63 -23.10 -26.61
C ARG A 29 -30.19 -23.12 -26.08
N GLN A 30 -29.46 -24.04 -26.64
CA GLN A 30 -28.03 -24.02 -27.00
C GLN A 30 -27.01 -23.41 -26.01
N ILE A 31 -26.29 -24.32 -25.40
CA ILE A 31 -25.01 -24.14 -24.71
C ILE A 31 -23.98 -23.70 -25.73
N THR A 32 -23.58 -22.43 -25.72
CA THR A 32 -22.33 -21.99 -26.32
C THR A 32 -21.31 -21.78 -25.20
N LYS A 33 -20.15 -22.44 -25.36
CA LYS A 33 -19.01 -22.39 -24.46
C LYS A 33 -18.58 -20.94 -24.17
N PRO A 34 -18.22 -20.58 -22.93
CA PRO A 34 -17.67 -19.26 -22.65
C PRO A 34 -16.25 -19.15 -23.24
N ARG A 35 -16.08 -18.18 -24.10
CA ARG A 35 -14.74 -17.70 -24.55
C ARG A 35 -14.02 -17.14 -23.32
N THR A 36 -12.93 -17.76 -22.92
CA THR A 36 -11.96 -17.23 -21.98
C THR A 36 -11.37 -15.94 -22.56
N LEU A 37 -11.80 -14.80 -22.03
CA LEU A 37 -11.10 -13.54 -22.17
C LEU A 37 -9.82 -13.62 -21.32
N LYS A 38 -8.68 -13.82 -21.98
CA LYS A 38 -7.37 -13.61 -21.38
C LYS A 38 -7.30 -12.14 -20.92
N ALA A 39 -7.36 -11.92 -19.63
CA ALA A 39 -6.99 -10.65 -19.02
C ALA A 39 -5.53 -10.38 -19.40
N LYS A 40 -5.30 -9.36 -20.20
CA LYS A 40 -3.97 -8.80 -20.42
C LYS A 40 -3.60 -8.06 -19.13
N SER A 41 -2.93 -8.75 -18.23
CA SER A 41 -2.11 -8.17 -17.20
C SER A 41 -1.00 -7.40 -17.92
N LEU A 42 -1.17 -6.08 -18.00
CA LEU A 42 -0.08 -5.18 -18.39
C LEU A 42 0.86 -5.10 -17.18
N THR A 43 1.80 -6.01 -17.19
CA THR A 43 2.87 -6.11 -16.23
C THR A 43 3.77 -4.87 -16.29
N ILE A 44 4.09 -4.34 -15.14
CA ILE A 44 5.14 -3.35 -14.84
C ILE A 44 6.52 -3.77 -15.41
N SER A 45 6.68 -5.01 -15.84
CA SER A 45 7.87 -5.62 -16.41
C SER A 45 8.39 -4.96 -17.69
N ALA A 46 7.53 -4.31 -18.49
CA ALA A 46 7.99 -3.71 -19.75
C ALA A 46 8.76 -2.38 -19.59
N MET A 47 8.66 -1.72 -18.43
CA MET A 47 9.37 -0.45 -18.22
C MET A 47 10.72 -0.59 -17.49
N ALA A 48 10.96 -1.69 -16.81
CA ALA A 48 12.27 -1.95 -16.18
C ALA A 48 13.35 -2.36 -17.21
N ALA A 49 12.95 -2.89 -18.37
CA ALA A 49 13.88 -3.28 -19.43
C ALA A 49 14.45 -2.09 -20.22
N ALA A 50 13.74 -0.94 -20.26
CA ALA A 50 14.20 0.26 -20.95
C ALA A 50 15.26 1.07 -20.19
N ALA A 51 15.44 0.85 -18.89
CA ALA A 51 16.42 1.57 -18.07
C ALA A 51 17.76 0.83 -17.95
N ALA A 52 17.86 -0.41 -18.40
CA ALA A 52 19.06 -1.24 -18.27
C ALA A 52 19.97 -1.25 -19.50
N SER A 53 19.61 -0.57 -20.61
CA SER A 53 20.36 -0.65 -21.87
C SER A 53 21.26 0.55 -22.20
N SER A 54 21.62 1.39 -21.21
CA SER A 54 22.49 2.57 -21.45
C SER A 54 23.75 2.62 -20.58
N VAL A 55 24.44 1.50 -20.36
CA VAL A 55 25.83 1.53 -19.88
C VAL A 55 26.57 0.29 -20.43
N SER A 56 27.07 0.38 -21.64
CA SER A 56 28.34 -0.25 -22.05
C SER A 56 28.60 0.10 -23.53
N GLY A 57 29.66 0.86 -23.78
CA GLY A 57 30.08 1.17 -25.14
C GLY A 57 31.21 2.19 -25.11
N SER A 58 32.35 1.75 -24.62
CA SER A 58 33.62 2.43 -24.87
C SER A 58 34.01 2.28 -26.36
N PHE A 59 34.10 3.36 -27.10
CA PHE A 59 34.90 3.42 -28.34
C PHE A 59 35.54 4.79 -28.49
N ASN A 60 36.88 4.77 -28.44
CA ASN A 60 37.77 5.86 -28.83
C ASN A 60 37.56 6.22 -30.30
N ARG A 61 37.30 7.50 -30.57
CA ARG A 61 37.68 8.11 -31.85
C ARG A 61 38.01 9.58 -31.63
N THR A 62 39.31 9.86 -31.75
CA THR A 62 39.93 11.17 -31.86
C THR A 62 39.51 11.82 -33.17
N VAL A 63 38.80 12.96 -33.10
CA VAL A 63 38.71 13.90 -34.21
C VAL A 63 38.83 15.30 -33.60
N GLY A 64 39.83 16.04 -34.07
CA GLY A 64 40.09 17.39 -33.63
C GLY A 64 39.03 18.39 -34.12
N VAL A 65 38.64 19.30 -33.25
CA VAL A 65 37.87 20.49 -33.58
C VAL A 65 38.54 21.70 -32.94
N GLN A 66 38.73 22.70 -33.81
CA GLN A 66 39.33 23.98 -33.53
C GLN A 66 38.66 24.78 -32.42
N LEU A 67 39.47 25.41 -31.60
CA LEU A 67 39.12 26.42 -30.61
C LEU A 67 38.65 27.70 -31.31
N LEU A 68 37.52 28.24 -30.90
CA LEU A 68 37.14 29.64 -31.03
C LEU A 68 36.99 30.25 -29.63
N PRO A 69 37.27 31.58 -29.46
CA PRO A 69 37.63 32.15 -28.19
C PRO A 69 36.43 32.55 -27.30
N ASP A 70 36.78 32.68 -26.05
CA ASP A 70 36.07 33.03 -24.85
C ASP A 70 34.98 34.11 -24.97
N ASP A 71 33.77 33.77 -24.53
CA ASP A 71 32.82 34.73 -23.99
C ASP A 71 32.67 34.51 -22.48
N GLU A 72 33.02 35.50 -21.72
CA GLU A 72 32.87 35.59 -20.26
C GLU A 72 31.41 35.40 -19.87
N CYS A 73 31.09 34.31 -19.26
CA CYS A 73 29.77 34.08 -18.64
C CYS A 73 29.95 33.85 -17.14
N SER A 74 29.46 34.81 -16.38
CA SER A 74 29.33 34.94 -14.93
C SER A 74 29.34 33.61 -14.17
N GLU A 75 30.25 33.50 -13.21
CA GLU A 75 30.29 32.50 -12.14
C GLU A 75 28.99 32.53 -11.30
N GLY A 76 27.98 31.78 -11.73
CA GLY A 76 26.89 31.38 -10.88
C GLY A 76 27.42 30.38 -9.85
N LYS A 77 27.55 30.80 -8.59
CA LYS A 77 27.84 29.95 -7.44
C LYS A 77 26.90 28.73 -7.45
N LYS A 78 27.34 27.59 -7.97
CA LYS A 78 26.74 26.27 -7.72
C LYS A 78 26.94 25.97 -6.23
N THR A 79 26.04 26.42 -5.40
CA THR A 79 25.91 25.91 -4.02
C THR A 79 25.74 24.41 -4.12
N GLN A 80 26.82 23.65 -3.78
CA GLN A 80 26.74 22.23 -3.54
C GLN A 80 25.66 22.02 -2.46
N ARG A 81 24.45 21.63 -2.86
CA ARG A 81 23.44 21.16 -1.93
C ARG A 81 24.03 19.92 -1.25
N LYS A 82 24.51 20.06 0.00
CA LYS A 82 24.85 18.90 0.83
C LYS A 82 23.71 17.91 0.73
N SER A 83 24.00 16.67 0.30
CA SER A 83 22.94 15.66 0.19
C SER A 83 22.37 15.44 1.58
N LYS A 84 21.07 15.68 1.75
CA LYS A 84 20.38 15.43 3.01
C LYS A 84 20.54 13.96 3.39
N LYS A 85 20.83 13.67 4.66
CA LYS A 85 20.86 12.30 5.19
C LYS A 85 19.49 11.64 5.00
N ARG A 86 19.45 10.32 4.84
CA ARG A 86 18.24 9.52 4.64
C ARG A 86 17.83 8.81 5.92
N VAL A 87 16.53 8.62 6.08
CA VAL A 87 15.93 7.77 7.11
C VAL A 87 14.98 6.81 6.42
N PHE A 88 15.04 5.53 6.77
CA PHE A 88 14.19 4.50 6.22
C PHE A 88 13.07 4.11 7.18
N PHE A 89 11.85 4.03 6.68
CA PHE A 89 10.74 3.38 7.36
C PHE A 89 10.47 2.04 6.68
N LEU A 90 10.57 0.96 7.43
CA LEU A 90 10.30 -0.40 6.97
C LEU A 90 8.88 -0.80 7.40
N ASP A 91 7.96 -0.89 6.45
CA ASP A 91 6.65 -1.48 6.65
C ASP A 91 6.81 -3.02 6.68
N VAL A 92 6.66 -3.58 7.87
CA VAL A 92 7.03 -4.98 8.14
C VAL A 92 5.95 -5.95 7.68
N ASN A 93 4.68 -5.58 7.83
CA ASN A 93 3.58 -6.52 7.66
C ASN A 93 3.52 -7.18 6.27
N PRO A 94 3.66 -6.45 5.14
CA PRO A 94 3.63 -7.06 3.82
C PRO A 94 4.77 -8.06 3.59
N LEU A 95 5.92 -7.86 4.22
CA LEU A 95 7.10 -8.73 4.05
C LEU A 95 6.93 -10.09 4.74
N CYS A 96 5.99 -10.18 5.67
CA CYS A 96 5.72 -11.38 6.46
C CYS A 96 4.87 -12.41 5.73
N TYR A 97 4.61 -12.23 4.43
CA TYR A 97 3.76 -13.12 3.66
C TYR A 97 4.43 -13.58 2.37
N ALA A 98 4.21 -14.86 2.02
CA ALA A 98 4.45 -15.40 0.68
C ALA A 98 3.08 -15.62 0.02
N GLY A 99 2.68 -14.69 -0.85
CA GLY A 99 1.30 -14.59 -1.33
C GLY A 99 0.34 -14.30 -0.17
N SER A 100 -0.64 -15.19 0.07
CA SER A 100 -1.61 -15.06 1.18
C SER A 100 -1.20 -15.78 2.47
N LYS A 101 -0.05 -16.49 2.48
CA LYS A 101 0.38 -17.31 3.62
C LYS A 101 1.44 -16.60 4.45
N PRO A 102 1.31 -16.55 5.80
CA PRO A 102 2.37 -16.06 6.68
C PRO A 102 3.67 -16.85 6.47
N SER A 103 4.80 -16.15 6.39
CA SER A 103 6.10 -16.74 6.12
C SER A 103 7.23 -15.96 6.78
N LEU A 104 7.86 -16.56 7.80
CA LEU A 104 9.09 -16.04 8.39
C LEU A 104 10.27 -16.06 7.41
N HIS A 105 10.28 -17.04 6.49
CA HIS A 105 11.28 -17.11 5.45
C HIS A 105 11.19 -15.92 4.50
N SER A 106 9.97 -15.54 4.06
CA SER A 106 9.76 -14.37 3.22
C SER A 106 10.24 -13.09 3.92
N PHE A 107 9.89 -12.93 5.19
CA PHE A 107 10.37 -11.80 6.01
C PHE A 107 11.91 -11.77 6.07
N GLY A 108 12.55 -12.87 6.46
CA GLY A 108 14.01 -12.94 6.56
C GLY A 108 14.72 -12.64 5.24
N HIS A 109 14.19 -13.17 4.14
CA HIS A 109 14.70 -12.96 2.80
C HIS A 109 14.66 -11.48 2.40
N TRP A 110 13.49 -10.84 2.47
CA TRP A 110 13.33 -9.44 2.07
C TRP A 110 14.09 -8.47 2.98
N VAL A 111 14.16 -8.75 4.29
CA VAL A 111 14.94 -7.94 5.23
C VAL A 111 16.44 -8.09 4.98
N SER A 112 16.91 -9.31 4.67
CA SER A 112 18.32 -9.53 4.32
C SER A 112 18.74 -8.74 3.09
N LEU A 113 17.94 -8.79 2.02
CA LEU A 113 18.18 -7.99 0.81
C LEU A 113 18.09 -6.48 1.09
N PHE A 114 17.15 -6.06 1.93
CA PHE A 114 16.97 -4.66 2.29
C PHE A 114 18.20 -4.12 3.04
N PHE A 115 18.70 -4.85 4.03
CA PHE A 115 19.88 -4.43 4.80
C PHE A 115 21.15 -4.42 3.95
N SER A 116 21.35 -5.44 3.12
CA SER A 116 22.58 -5.61 2.34
C SER A 116 22.68 -4.74 1.08
N GLN A 117 21.53 -4.34 0.49
CA GLN A 117 21.52 -3.67 -0.81
C GLN A 117 20.94 -2.26 -0.79
N VAL A 118 20.11 -1.93 0.23
CA VAL A 118 19.29 -0.70 0.23
C VAL A 118 19.65 0.24 1.37
N SER A 119 19.43 -0.19 2.61
CA SER A 119 19.65 0.68 3.77
C SER A 119 21.09 0.73 4.23
N LEU A 120 21.84 -0.38 4.08
CA LEU A 120 23.19 -0.50 4.60
C LEU A 120 23.24 -0.10 6.09
N SER A 121 24.03 0.93 6.44
CA SER A 121 24.12 1.51 7.78
C SER A 121 23.20 2.73 8.01
N ASP A 122 22.44 3.15 7.02
CA ASP A 122 21.48 4.26 7.20
C ASP A 122 20.45 3.92 8.32
N PRO A 123 19.92 4.92 9.02
CA PRO A 123 18.87 4.74 10.02
C PRO A 123 17.63 4.03 9.47
N VAL A 124 17.18 2.98 10.14
CA VAL A 124 15.97 2.21 9.79
C VAL A 124 15.05 2.15 10.99
N ILE A 125 13.78 2.48 10.80
CA ILE A 125 12.70 2.30 11.77
C ILE A 125 11.68 1.32 11.19
N ALA A 126 11.45 0.20 11.89
CA ALA A 126 10.45 -0.78 11.51
C ALA A 126 9.09 -0.42 12.11
N VAL A 127 8.03 -0.49 11.31
CA VAL A 127 6.67 -0.19 11.75
C VAL A 127 5.77 -1.40 11.52
N LEU A 128 4.96 -1.75 12.53
CA LEU A 128 3.99 -2.84 12.48
C LEU A 128 2.57 -2.32 12.72
N ASP A 129 1.58 -3.00 12.13
CA ASP A 129 0.17 -2.74 12.45
C ASP A 129 -0.13 -2.97 13.92
N GLY A 130 -0.82 -2.02 14.53
CA GLY A 130 -1.47 -2.17 15.81
C GLY A 130 -2.69 -3.09 15.73
N GLU A 131 -3.13 -3.62 16.85
CA GLU A 131 -4.39 -4.35 16.90
C GLU A 131 -5.54 -3.39 16.65
N ASN A 132 -6.54 -3.84 15.90
CA ASN A 132 -7.72 -3.04 15.52
C ASN A 132 -7.40 -1.77 14.71
N GLY A 133 -6.24 -1.66 14.05
CA GLY A 133 -5.81 -0.47 13.33
C GLY A 133 -6.81 0.05 12.29
N ASN A 134 -7.52 -0.85 11.63
CA ASN A 134 -8.49 -0.50 10.58
C ASN A 134 -9.94 -0.33 11.06
N GLU A 135 -10.19 -0.31 12.37
CA GLU A 135 -11.57 -0.23 12.89
C GLU A 135 -12.24 1.10 12.57
N GLN A 136 -11.52 2.21 12.67
CA GLN A 136 -12.05 3.53 12.33
C GLN A 136 -12.50 3.61 10.86
N ARG A 137 -11.65 3.15 9.92
CA ARG A 137 -11.98 3.11 8.49
C ARG A 137 -13.20 2.22 8.21
N ARG A 138 -13.34 1.11 8.94
CA ARG A 138 -14.51 0.21 8.84
C ARG A 138 -15.80 0.81 9.40
N ARG A 139 -15.74 1.69 10.36
CA ARG A 139 -16.92 2.45 10.82
C ARG A 139 -17.42 3.38 9.72
N LEU A 140 -16.51 4.01 8.97
CA LEU A 140 -16.85 4.87 7.83
C LEU A 140 -17.32 4.07 6.62
N LEU A 141 -16.66 2.93 6.34
CA LEU A 141 -16.93 2.07 5.21
C LEU A 141 -16.81 0.59 5.61
N PRO A 142 -17.94 -0.10 5.91
CA PRO A 142 -17.92 -1.49 6.37
C PRO A 142 -17.27 -2.49 5.39
N SER A 143 -17.24 -2.17 4.09
CA SER A 143 -16.57 -2.98 3.07
C SER A 143 -15.04 -2.89 3.11
N TYR A 144 -14.47 -1.90 3.80
CA TYR A 144 -13.02 -1.70 3.89
C TYR A 144 -12.32 -2.93 4.46
N LYS A 145 -11.46 -3.54 3.64
CA LYS A 145 -10.71 -4.78 3.95
C LYS A 145 -11.60 -5.90 4.53
N ALA A 146 -12.89 -5.96 4.13
CA ALA A 146 -13.87 -6.91 4.69
C ALA A 146 -13.50 -8.36 4.35
N HIS A 147 -12.88 -8.62 3.21
CA HIS A 147 -12.41 -9.96 2.80
C HIS A 147 -11.38 -10.53 3.78
N ARG A 148 -10.62 -9.68 4.48
CA ARG A 148 -9.66 -10.08 5.51
C ARG A 148 -10.34 -10.56 6.81
N ARG A 149 -11.67 -10.29 7.00
CA ARG A 149 -12.46 -10.70 8.19
C ARG A 149 -13.03 -12.11 8.12
N LYS A 150 -13.21 -12.70 6.95
CA LYS A 150 -13.90 -14.00 6.77
C LYS A 150 -13.26 -15.18 7.53
N SER A 151 -12.11 -14.97 8.18
CA SER A 151 -11.43 -15.96 9.03
C SER A 151 -11.91 -15.98 10.50
N PHE A 152 -12.90 -15.16 10.93
CA PHE A 152 -13.16 -14.92 12.36
C PHE A 152 -14.54 -15.26 12.86
N ALA A 153 -15.38 -15.94 12.07
CA ALA A 153 -16.65 -16.49 12.59
C ALA A 153 -16.33 -17.72 13.43
N GLN A 154 -16.43 -17.59 14.76
CA GLN A 154 -16.21 -18.60 15.80
C GLN A 154 -14.92 -19.47 15.66
N PRO A 155 -13.89 -19.22 16.48
CA PRO A 155 -12.60 -19.92 16.34
C PRO A 155 -12.74 -21.38 16.77
N THR A 156 -12.61 -22.30 15.83
CA THR A 156 -12.37 -23.72 16.12
C THR A 156 -11.04 -23.90 16.85
N ALA A 157 -10.82 -25.04 17.50
CA ALA A 157 -9.55 -25.34 18.18
C ALA A 157 -8.32 -25.17 17.25
N SER A 158 -8.45 -25.54 15.97
CA SER A 158 -7.43 -25.33 14.94
C SER A 158 -7.14 -23.85 14.67
N GLN A 159 -8.16 -22.99 14.72
CA GLN A 159 -7.98 -21.54 14.53
C GLN A 159 -7.35 -20.84 15.73
N LYS A 160 -7.60 -21.35 16.97
CA LYS A 160 -6.87 -20.89 18.17
C LYS A 160 -5.38 -21.24 18.08
N SER A 161 -5.04 -22.43 17.58
CA SER A 161 -3.66 -22.85 17.35
C SER A 161 -2.97 -21.95 16.30
N MET A 162 -3.65 -21.64 15.19
CA MET A 162 -3.13 -20.71 14.18
C MET A 162 -2.92 -19.28 14.73
N ARG A 163 -3.84 -18.77 15.55
CA ARG A 163 -3.67 -17.46 16.21
C ARG A 163 -2.43 -17.42 17.10
N ASN A 164 -2.21 -18.47 17.90
CA ASN A 164 -1.04 -18.59 18.73
C ASN A 164 0.26 -18.67 17.91
N GLN A 165 0.22 -19.33 16.76
CA GLN A 165 1.35 -19.43 15.84
C GLN A 165 1.66 -18.07 15.20
N VAL A 166 0.65 -17.33 14.75
CA VAL A 166 0.80 -15.95 14.19
C VAL A 166 1.34 -15.00 15.26
N GLY A 167 0.85 -15.08 16.49
CA GLY A 167 1.38 -14.27 17.61
C GLY A 167 2.85 -14.57 17.91
N ARG A 168 3.24 -15.85 17.92
CA ARG A 168 4.65 -16.26 18.08
C ARG A 168 5.52 -15.76 16.92
N SER A 169 5.03 -15.83 15.70
CA SER A 169 5.75 -15.31 14.52
C SER A 169 5.97 -13.81 14.60
N LYS A 170 4.98 -13.03 15.06
CA LYS A 170 5.15 -11.58 15.27
C LYS A 170 6.23 -11.27 16.31
N GLN A 171 6.27 -12.00 17.42
CA GLN A 171 7.31 -11.79 18.44
C GLN A 171 8.70 -12.12 17.89
N VAL A 172 8.84 -13.22 17.13
CA VAL A 172 10.11 -13.57 16.48
C VAL A 172 10.58 -12.46 15.54
N ILE A 173 9.68 -11.86 14.76
CA ILE A 173 9.98 -10.74 13.85
C ILE A 173 10.49 -9.54 14.63
N ILE A 174 9.81 -9.15 15.71
CA ILE A 174 10.21 -8.04 16.58
C ILE A 174 11.60 -8.31 17.18
N ASP A 175 11.83 -9.52 17.69
CA ASP A 175 13.10 -9.91 18.29
C ASP A 175 14.26 -9.89 17.29
N VAL A 176 14.01 -10.33 16.05
CA VAL A 176 14.99 -10.27 14.94
C VAL A 176 15.36 -8.83 14.62
N LEU A 177 14.38 -7.96 14.43
CA LEU A 177 14.60 -6.55 14.12
C LEU A 177 15.39 -5.84 15.23
N LYS A 178 15.00 -6.04 16.50
CA LYS A 178 15.72 -5.49 17.64
C LYS A 178 17.17 -5.96 17.74
N LYS A 179 17.42 -7.25 17.45
CA LYS A 179 18.79 -7.83 17.43
C LYS A 179 19.63 -7.31 16.25
N CYS A 180 18.98 -6.84 15.19
CA CYS A 180 19.61 -6.13 14.08
C CYS A 180 19.70 -4.60 14.34
N ASN A 181 19.55 -4.14 15.57
CA ASN A 181 19.59 -2.74 15.96
C ASN A 181 18.59 -1.85 15.21
N VAL A 182 17.38 -2.38 14.95
CA VAL A 182 16.29 -1.66 14.33
C VAL A 182 15.23 -1.34 15.37
N PRO A 183 14.93 -0.07 15.65
CA PRO A 183 13.78 0.34 16.45
C PRO A 183 12.49 -0.18 15.84
N VAL A 184 11.58 -0.68 16.68
CA VAL A 184 10.30 -1.23 16.27
C VAL A 184 9.17 -0.41 16.88
N VAL A 185 8.33 0.16 16.02
CA VAL A 185 7.17 0.97 16.41
C VAL A 185 5.89 0.21 16.11
N LYS A 186 5.01 0.12 17.08
CA LYS A 186 3.67 -0.46 16.98
C LYS A 186 2.73 0.38 17.84
N ILE A 187 1.71 0.97 17.22
CA ILE A 187 0.73 1.80 17.93
C ILE A 187 -0.64 1.13 17.83
N GLU A 188 -1.22 0.78 18.97
CA GLU A 188 -2.51 0.10 19.01
C GLU A 188 -3.62 1.01 18.45
N GLY A 189 -4.57 0.42 17.74
CA GLY A 189 -5.66 1.16 17.10
C GLY A 189 -5.29 1.90 15.81
N HIS A 190 -4.04 1.74 15.32
CA HIS A 190 -3.56 2.36 14.09
C HIS A 190 -2.94 1.34 13.13
N GLU A 191 -3.13 1.55 11.83
CA GLU A 191 -2.40 0.81 10.79
C GLU A 191 -0.96 1.35 10.69
N ALA A 192 -0.02 0.52 10.26
CA ALA A 192 1.39 0.91 10.13
C ALA A 192 1.59 2.08 9.17
N ASP A 193 0.76 2.15 8.12
CA ASP A 193 0.82 3.21 7.12
C ASP A 193 0.49 4.60 7.70
N ASP A 194 -0.47 4.71 8.64
CA ASP A 194 -0.80 5.95 9.35
C ASP A 194 0.35 6.39 10.29
N VAL A 195 0.96 5.42 10.98
CA VAL A 195 2.12 5.68 11.86
C VAL A 195 3.30 6.17 11.03
N VAL A 196 3.60 5.50 9.92
CA VAL A 196 4.66 5.93 8.97
C VAL A 196 4.38 7.33 8.45
N ALA A 197 3.16 7.63 7.99
CA ALA A 197 2.82 8.94 7.44
C ALA A 197 3.00 10.07 8.47
N THR A 198 2.67 9.81 9.73
CA THR A 198 2.89 10.75 10.85
C THR A 198 4.38 10.98 11.09
N LEU A 199 5.17 9.89 11.20
CA LEU A 199 6.60 9.98 11.44
C LEU A 199 7.38 10.60 10.27
N VAL A 200 6.96 10.34 9.02
CA VAL A 200 7.52 11.00 7.81
C VAL A 200 7.44 12.51 7.95
N GLY A 201 6.30 13.06 8.36
CA GLY A 201 6.14 14.50 8.59
C GLY A 201 7.17 15.04 9.59
N GLN A 202 7.37 14.34 10.70
CA GLN A 202 8.31 14.76 11.75
C GLN A 202 9.77 14.68 11.30
N VAL A 203 10.16 13.67 10.50
CA VAL A 203 11.51 13.51 9.95
C VAL A 203 11.82 14.58 8.90
N LEU A 204 10.84 14.91 8.03
CA LEU A 204 11.00 15.98 7.03
C LEU A 204 11.21 17.34 7.69
N GLN A 205 10.49 17.64 8.79
CA GLN A 205 10.66 18.87 9.56
C GLN A 205 12.08 19.02 10.14
N ARG A 206 12.77 17.89 10.41
CA ARG A 206 14.18 17.85 10.84
C ARG A 206 15.18 17.98 9.68
N GLY A 207 14.69 18.13 8.45
CA GLY A 207 15.54 18.33 7.28
C GLY A 207 16.14 17.06 6.68
N TYR A 208 15.69 15.87 7.07
CA TYR A 208 16.11 14.60 6.47
C TYR A 208 15.28 14.25 5.25
N ARG A 209 15.78 13.35 4.42
CA ARG A 209 15.01 12.66 3.38
C ARG A 209 14.47 11.35 3.91
N VAL A 210 13.35 10.92 3.37
CA VAL A 210 12.68 9.69 3.78
C VAL A 210 12.64 8.69 2.63
N VAL A 211 12.88 7.42 2.96
CA VAL A 211 12.62 6.29 2.07
C VAL A 211 11.68 5.32 2.77
N ILE A 212 10.53 5.06 2.19
CA ILE A 212 9.54 4.11 2.71
C ILE A 212 9.75 2.77 2.01
N ALA A 213 10.13 1.75 2.76
CA ALA A 213 10.30 0.39 2.25
C ALA A 213 9.00 -0.40 2.41
N SER A 214 8.17 -0.40 1.36
CA SER A 214 6.86 -1.08 1.34
C SER A 214 6.38 -1.33 -0.08
N PRO A 215 5.71 -2.46 -0.36
CA PRO A 215 4.98 -2.69 -1.60
C PRO A 215 3.62 -1.97 -1.64
N ASP A 216 3.17 -1.36 -0.53
CA ASP A 216 1.85 -0.76 -0.45
C ASP A 216 1.77 0.51 -1.30
N LYS A 217 0.75 0.54 -2.17
CA LYS A 217 0.48 1.67 -3.07
C LYS A 217 -0.02 2.91 -2.33
N ASP A 218 -0.49 2.78 -1.08
CA ASP A 218 -1.04 3.86 -0.30
C ASP A 218 0.00 4.92 0.02
N PHE A 219 1.26 4.50 0.17
CA PHE A 219 2.38 5.40 0.33
C PHE A 219 2.68 6.31 -0.86
N LYS A 220 2.10 6.06 -2.05
CA LYS A 220 2.26 6.94 -3.21
C LYS A 220 1.76 8.36 -2.95
N GLN A 221 0.79 8.53 -2.05
CA GLN A 221 0.31 9.85 -1.63
C GLN A 221 1.32 10.67 -0.80
N LEU A 222 2.43 10.06 -0.37
CA LEU A 222 3.50 10.74 0.37
C LEU A 222 4.71 11.11 -0.51
N ILE A 223 4.75 10.63 -1.76
CA ILE A 223 5.90 10.85 -2.65
C ILE A 223 6.12 12.34 -2.91
N SER A 224 7.38 12.76 -2.75
CA SER A 224 7.82 14.13 -3.00
C SER A 224 9.31 14.14 -3.41
N GLU A 225 9.91 15.31 -3.53
CA GLU A 225 11.36 15.45 -3.75
C GLU A 225 12.18 14.84 -2.61
N ASP A 226 11.67 14.89 -1.38
CA ASP A 226 12.34 14.39 -0.18
C ASP A 226 11.78 13.05 0.31
N VAL A 227 10.73 12.48 -0.32
CA VAL A 227 10.14 11.18 0.02
C VAL A 227 10.13 10.25 -1.18
N GLN A 228 10.75 9.09 -1.02
CA GLN A 228 10.80 8.02 -2.02
C GLN A 228 10.22 6.73 -1.43
N ILE A 229 9.76 5.83 -2.29
CA ILE A 229 9.38 4.47 -1.91
C ILE A 229 10.42 3.51 -2.47
N VAL A 230 10.73 2.44 -1.74
CA VAL A 230 11.44 1.28 -2.27
C VAL A 230 10.56 0.06 -2.10
N MET A 231 10.38 -0.72 -3.18
CA MET A 231 9.45 -1.84 -3.26
C MET A 231 10.19 -3.15 -3.58
N PRO A 232 9.82 -4.27 -2.94
CA PRO A 232 10.33 -5.57 -3.32
C PRO A 232 9.77 -5.98 -4.69
N LEU A 233 10.65 -6.31 -5.63
CA LEU A 233 10.29 -6.88 -6.93
C LEU A 233 10.54 -8.39 -6.89
N VAL A 234 9.47 -9.14 -6.67
CA VAL A 234 9.52 -10.60 -6.47
C VAL A 234 10.10 -11.31 -7.68
N GLU A 235 9.76 -10.87 -8.90
CA GLU A 235 10.22 -11.48 -10.14
C GLU A 235 11.72 -11.29 -10.38
N LEU A 236 12.34 -10.29 -9.77
CA LEU A 236 13.76 -9.94 -9.94
C LEU A 236 14.58 -10.17 -8.67
N ASP A 237 13.95 -10.65 -7.61
CA ASP A 237 14.56 -10.91 -6.31
C ASP A 237 15.40 -9.73 -5.78
N ARG A 238 14.86 -8.52 -5.88
CA ARG A 238 15.54 -7.28 -5.47
C ARG A 238 14.56 -6.19 -5.05
N TRP A 239 15.07 -5.19 -4.36
CA TRP A 239 14.36 -3.94 -4.09
C TRP A 239 14.53 -2.94 -5.25
N SER A 240 13.51 -2.14 -5.52
CA SER A 240 13.53 -1.10 -6.56
C SER A 240 12.96 0.20 -6.05
N PHE A 241 13.68 1.30 -6.31
CA PHE A 241 13.22 2.64 -5.94
C PHE A 241 12.10 3.11 -6.86
N TYR A 242 11.07 3.68 -6.25
CA TYR A 242 9.96 4.34 -6.91
C TYR A 242 9.91 5.81 -6.44
N THR A 243 10.19 6.73 -7.35
CA THR A 243 10.37 8.16 -7.08
C THR A 243 9.27 8.99 -7.75
N ILE A 244 9.24 10.29 -7.47
CA ILE A 244 8.34 11.24 -8.15
C ILE A 244 8.43 11.15 -9.68
N LYS A 245 9.62 10.92 -10.25
CA LYS A 245 9.81 10.76 -11.70
C LYS A 245 9.06 9.52 -12.22
N HIS A 246 9.13 8.39 -11.50
CA HIS A 246 8.41 7.16 -11.85
C HIS A 246 6.89 7.37 -11.76
N TYR A 247 6.43 8.09 -10.72
CA TYR A 247 5.01 8.39 -10.55
C TYR A 247 4.48 9.24 -11.72
N ILE A 248 5.19 10.33 -12.05
CA ILE A 248 4.81 11.22 -13.16
C ILE A 248 4.81 10.46 -14.49
N ALA A 249 5.81 9.63 -14.75
CA ALA A 249 5.88 8.80 -15.96
C ALA A 249 4.71 7.82 -16.05
N GLN A 250 4.29 7.22 -14.93
CA GLN A 250 3.20 6.25 -14.88
C GLN A 250 1.81 6.87 -14.98
N TYR A 251 1.58 7.97 -14.29
CA TYR A 251 0.24 8.56 -14.13
C TYR A 251 0.06 9.87 -14.88
N ASN A 252 1.15 10.49 -15.34
CA ASN A 252 1.14 11.79 -16.02
C ASN A 252 0.38 12.87 -15.22
N CYS A 253 0.51 12.85 -13.89
CA CYS A 253 -0.01 13.85 -12.96
C CYS A 253 0.90 13.98 -11.74
N ASP A 254 0.66 14.99 -10.91
CA ASP A 254 1.38 15.21 -9.67
C ASP A 254 1.00 14.15 -8.63
N PRO A 255 1.95 13.59 -7.84
CA PRO A 255 1.65 12.68 -6.73
C PRO A 255 0.66 13.23 -5.71
N GLN A 256 0.61 14.54 -5.52
CA GLN A 256 -0.41 15.18 -4.66
C GLN A 256 -1.85 14.87 -5.09
N SER A 257 -2.05 14.51 -6.38
CA SER A 257 -3.35 14.08 -6.89
C SER A 257 -3.64 12.59 -6.68
N ASP A 258 -2.70 11.80 -6.16
CA ASP A 258 -2.85 10.33 -6.05
C ASP A 258 -4.06 9.94 -5.23
N LEU A 259 -4.17 10.49 -4.00
CA LEU A 259 -5.30 10.24 -3.13
C LEU A 259 -6.62 10.63 -3.79
N SER A 260 -6.70 11.81 -4.42
CA SER A 260 -7.88 12.28 -5.15
C SER A 260 -8.27 11.37 -6.30
N LEU A 261 -7.28 10.87 -7.04
CA LEU A 261 -7.50 9.92 -8.13
C LEU A 261 -8.07 8.60 -7.58
N ARG A 262 -7.50 8.08 -6.52
CA ARG A 262 -7.94 6.83 -5.88
C ARG A 262 -9.34 6.95 -5.28
N CYS A 263 -9.70 8.09 -4.70
CA CYS A 263 -11.06 8.34 -4.21
C CYS A 263 -12.11 8.23 -5.33
N ILE A 264 -11.78 8.72 -6.52
CA ILE A 264 -12.68 8.69 -7.68
C ILE A 264 -12.75 7.28 -8.29
N ILE A 265 -11.60 6.63 -8.53
CA ILE A 265 -11.59 5.32 -9.19
C ILE A 265 -11.90 4.16 -8.25
N GLY A 266 -11.79 4.38 -6.93
CA GLY A 266 -11.92 3.34 -5.91
C GLY A 266 -10.66 2.50 -5.72
N ASP A 267 -10.74 1.58 -4.78
CA ASP A 267 -9.73 0.59 -4.46
C ASP A 267 -10.38 -0.78 -4.21
N GLU A 268 -10.42 -1.61 -5.24
CA GLU A 268 -11.05 -2.94 -5.17
C GLU A 268 -10.32 -3.86 -4.17
N VAL A 269 -8.99 -3.72 -4.05
CA VAL A 269 -8.19 -4.55 -3.12
C VAL A 269 -8.58 -4.27 -1.68
N ASP A 270 -8.86 -3.00 -1.36
CA ASP A 270 -9.28 -2.60 -0.01
C ASP A 270 -10.81 -2.53 0.15
N GLY A 271 -11.57 -2.88 -0.89
CA GLY A 271 -13.03 -2.88 -0.85
C GLY A 271 -13.64 -1.48 -0.82
N VAL A 272 -12.96 -0.48 -1.39
CA VAL A 272 -13.44 0.89 -1.55
C VAL A 272 -14.00 1.06 -2.96
N PRO A 273 -15.33 1.21 -3.14
CA PRO A 273 -15.93 1.31 -4.45
C PRO A 273 -15.62 2.66 -5.11
N GLY A 274 -15.30 2.64 -6.42
CA GLY A 274 -15.12 3.84 -7.22
C GLY A 274 -16.44 4.38 -7.78
N ILE A 275 -16.42 5.63 -8.27
CA ILE A 275 -17.59 6.27 -8.88
C ILE A 275 -18.06 5.55 -10.16
N GLN A 276 -17.17 4.80 -10.82
CA GLN A 276 -17.48 4.07 -12.05
C GLN A 276 -18.54 2.99 -11.83
N HIS A 277 -18.71 2.48 -10.61
CA HIS A 277 -19.81 1.56 -10.27
C HIS A 277 -21.18 2.24 -10.35
N LEU A 278 -21.22 3.56 -10.16
CA LEU A 278 -22.45 4.37 -10.17
C LEU A 278 -22.66 5.08 -11.52
N VAL A 279 -21.56 5.47 -12.18
CA VAL A 279 -21.53 6.19 -13.44
C VAL A 279 -20.44 5.56 -14.34
N PRO A 280 -20.78 4.56 -15.18
CA PRO A 280 -19.82 3.77 -15.94
C PRO A 280 -18.89 4.59 -16.84
N GLU A 281 -19.37 5.71 -17.36
CA GLU A 281 -18.60 6.61 -18.22
C GLU A 281 -17.52 7.39 -17.46
N PHE A 282 -17.64 7.50 -16.12
CA PHE A 282 -16.69 8.23 -15.29
C PHE A 282 -15.51 7.35 -14.89
N GLY A 283 -14.74 6.93 -15.88
CA GLY A 283 -13.53 6.12 -15.65
C GLY A 283 -12.28 6.95 -15.39
N ARG A 284 -11.16 6.23 -15.26
CA ARG A 284 -9.82 6.79 -14.94
C ARG A 284 -9.40 7.94 -15.86
N LYS A 285 -9.69 7.88 -17.18
CA LYS A 285 -9.32 8.94 -18.13
C LYS A 285 -10.01 10.26 -17.81
N THR A 286 -11.29 10.21 -17.46
CA THR A 286 -12.08 11.38 -17.04
C THR A 286 -11.54 11.93 -15.71
N ALA A 287 -11.30 11.08 -14.72
CA ALA A 287 -10.75 11.46 -13.43
C ALA A 287 -9.40 12.20 -13.58
N LEU A 288 -8.45 11.62 -14.30
CA LEU A 288 -7.13 12.23 -14.54
C LEU A 288 -7.24 13.58 -15.25
N LYS A 289 -8.11 13.69 -16.28
CA LYS A 289 -8.31 14.96 -17.00
C LYS A 289 -8.83 16.06 -16.08
N LEU A 290 -9.77 15.74 -15.22
CA LEU A 290 -10.36 16.68 -14.29
C LEU A 290 -9.38 17.07 -13.18
N LEU A 291 -8.67 16.10 -12.58
CA LEU A 291 -7.68 16.37 -11.55
C LEU A 291 -6.48 17.18 -12.05
N LYS A 292 -6.03 16.98 -13.28
CA LYS A 292 -5.01 17.87 -13.90
C LYS A 292 -5.44 19.33 -13.94
N LYS A 293 -6.75 19.59 -14.09
CA LYS A 293 -7.29 20.95 -14.18
C LYS A 293 -7.56 21.56 -12.80
N HIS A 294 -7.99 20.74 -11.84
CA HIS A 294 -8.47 21.19 -10.54
C HIS A 294 -7.53 20.90 -9.37
N GLY A 295 -6.52 20.05 -9.58
CA GLY A 295 -5.49 19.69 -8.61
C GLY A 295 -5.92 18.63 -7.59
N SER A 296 -7.02 18.86 -6.87
CA SER A 296 -7.50 17.99 -5.80
C SER A 296 -8.98 17.61 -5.96
N LEU A 297 -9.41 16.57 -5.24
CA LEU A 297 -10.82 16.17 -5.19
C LEU A 297 -11.69 17.30 -4.65
N GLU A 298 -11.29 17.93 -3.55
CA GLU A 298 -12.11 18.98 -2.92
C GLU A 298 -12.25 20.20 -3.83
N ASN A 299 -11.17 20.64 -4.47
CA ASN A 299 -11.24 21.71 -5.47
C ASN A 299 -12.15 21.36 -6.65
N LEU A 300 -12.12 20.08 -7.08
CA LEU A 300 -12.97 19.57 -8.14
C LEU A 300 -14.46 19.58 -7.73
N LEU A 301 -14.78 19.12 -6.53
CA LEU A 301 -16.15 19.12 -5.98
C LEU A 301 -16.68 20.54 -5.78
N ASN A 302 -15.87 21.44 -5.22
CA ASN A 302 -16.22 22.83 -5.04
C ASN A 302 -16.46 23.53 -6.40
N ALA A 303 -15.64 23.25 -7.39
CA ALA A 303 -15.86 23.77 -8.74
C ALA A 303 -17.16 23.23 -9.35
N ALA A 304 -17.48 21.95 -9.14
CA ALA A 304 -18.71 21.34 -9.64
C ALA A 304 -19.98 21.87 -8.95
N ALA A 305 -19.87 22.34 -7.72
CA ALA A 305 -20.98 22.94 -7.00
C ALA A 305 -21.42 24.31 -7.56
N VAL A 306 -20.47 25.07 -8.15
CA VAL A 306 -20.73 26.46 -8.59
C VAL A 306 -20.73 26.65 -10.11
N ARG A 307 -20.20 25.71 -10.86
CA ARG A 307 -20.09 25.80 -12.34
C ARG A 307 -20.04 24.42 -13.00
N THR A 308 -20.30 24.37 -14.30
CA THR A 308 -20.16 23.14 -15.06
C THR A 308 -18.71 22.68 -15.17
N VAL A 309 -18.47 21.42 -14.80
CA VAL A 309 -17.16 20.77 -14.82
C VAL A 309 -17.21 19.52 -15.70
N GLY A 310 -16.42 19.53 -16.76
CA GLY A 310 -16.35 18.38 -17.67
C GLY A 310 -17.58 18.24 -18.57
N ARG A 311 -17.93 16.98 -18.87
CA ARG A 311 -19.16 16.64 -19.59
C ARG A 311 -20.33 16.53 -18.62
N GLN A 312 -21.56 16.59 -19.10
CA GLN A 312 -22.78 16.55 -18.30
C GLN A 312 -22.81 15.37 -17.30
N TYR A 313 -22.52 14.16 -17.74
CA TYR A 313 -22.49 13.00 -16.84
C TYR A 313 -21.47 13.14 -15.70
N ALA A 314 -20.32 13.80 -15.98
CA ALA A 314 -19.30 14.03 -14.96
C ALA A 314 -19.73 15.11 -13.97
N GLN A 315 -20.37 16.17 -14.45
CA GLN A 315 -20.97 17.21 -13.61
C GLN A 315 -22.02 16.63 -12.68
N GLU A 316 -22.97 15.87 -13.21
CA GLU A 316 -24.04 15.24 -12.44
C GLU A 316 -23.46 14.26 -11.39
N ALA A 317 -22.46 13.47 -11.79
CA ALA A 317 -21.79 12.54 -10.90
C ALA A 317 -21.09 13.25 -9.73
N LEU A 318 -20.33 14.31 -10.01
CA LEU A 318 -19.59 15.05 -8.98
C LEU A 318 -20.55 15.79 -8.02
N THR A 319 -21.68 16.27 -8.50
CA THR A 319 -22.68 16.91 -7.67
C THR A 319 -23.47 15.91 -6.84
N LYS A 320 -23.98 14.84 -7.48
CA LYS A 320 -24.82 13.83 -6.83
C LYS A 320 -24.07 12.98 -5.83
N TYR A 321 -22.82 12.65 -6.11
CA TYR A 321 -22.03 11.69 -5.33
C TYR A 321 -20.85 12.37 -4.57
N ALA A 322 -20.94 13.66 -4.29
CA ALA A 322 -19.90 14.40 -3.56
C ALA A 322 -19.58 13.77 -2.20
N ASP A 323 -20.60 13.44 -1.40
CA ASP A 323 -20.41 12.85 -0.07
C ASP A 323 -19.85 11.42 -0.13
N PHE A 324 -20.21 10.66 -1.17
CA PHE A 324 -19.61 9.36 -1.43
C PHE A 324 -18.10 9.48 -1.69
N LEU A 325 -17.68 10.46 -2.49
CA LEU A 325 -16.27 10.70 -2.80
C LEU A 325 -15.51 11.26 -1.59
N ARG A 326 -16.12 12.11 -0.77
CA ARG A 326 -15.52 12.58 0.48
C ARG A 326 -15.32 11.44 1.49
N ARG A 327 -16.29 10.52 1.61
CA ARG A 327 -16.15 9.31 2.43
C ARG A 327 -14.98 8.44 1.94
N ASN A 328 -14.85 8.24 0.63
CA ASN A 328 -13.70 7.53 0.07
C ASN A 328 -12.39 8.24 0.43
N TYR A 329 -12.38 9.58 0.44
CA TYR A 329 -11.22 10.37 0.83
C TYR A 329 -10.82 10.11 2.29
N GLU A 330 -11.77 10.14 3.22
CA GLU A 330 -11.52 9.84 4.64
C GLU A 330 -10.99 8.41 4.85
N VAL A 331 -11.51 7.44 4.10
CA VAL A 331 -11.09 6.03 4.22
C VAL A 331 -9.70 5.78 3.62
N LEU A 332 -9.37 6.41 2.48
CA LEU A 332 -8.11 6.18 1.75
C LEU A 332 -6.98 7.11 2.19
N SER A 333 -7.29 8.20 2.87
CA SER A 333 -6.30 9.14 3.37
C SER A 333 -5.45 8.50 4.47
N LEU A 334 -4.13 8.64 4.36
CA LEU A 334 -3.23 8.32 5.46
C LEU A 334 -3.33 9.38 6.55
N ARG A 335 -3.57 8.95 7.77
CA ARG A 335 -3.58 9.82 8.93
C ARG A 335 -2.17 10.31 9.23
N ARG A 336 -2.06 11.55 9.70
CA ARG A 336 -0.78 12.19 10.05
C ARG A 336 -0.80 12.77 11.47
N ASP A 337 -1.79 12.34 12.25
CA ASP A 337 -2.11 12.81 13.59
C ASP A 337 -2.08 11.68 14.63
N VAL A 338 -1.38 10.59 14.33
CA VAL A 338 -1.18 9.50 15.29
C VAL A 338 -0.35 10.01 16.45
N ASP A 339 -0.75 9.68 17.68
CA ASP A 339 0.00 10.02 18.89
C ASP A 339 1.28 9.19 19.00
N VAL A 340 2.28 9.59 18.24
CA VAL A 340 3.61 9.00 18.18
C VAL A 340 4.66 10.08 18.00
N GLN A 341 5.73 10.02 18.80
CA GLN A 341 6.84 10.97 18.72
C GLN A 341 8.08 10.28 18.17
N PHE A 342 8.70 10.92 17.18
CA PHE A 342 9.98 10.49 16.63
C PHE A 342 11.09 10.74 17.64
N GLN A 343 11.91 9.74 17.91
CA GLN A 343 13.01 9.80 18.86
C GLN A 343 14.33 10.12 18.14
N GLU A 344 15.11 11.04 18.67
CA GLU A 344 16.37 11.51 18.04
C GLU A 344 17.42 10.37 17.94
N GLU A 345 17.38 9.41 18.85
CA GLU A 345 18.27 8.24 18.86
C GLU A 345 18.06 7.37 17.61
N TRP A 346 16.88 7.43 16.97
CA TRP A 346 16.58 6.68 15.75
C TRP A 346 17.31 7.23 14.51
N LEU A 347 17.94 8.41 14.62
CA LEU A 347 18.74 9.01 13.56
C LEU A 347 20.19 8.52 13.53
N ALA A 348 20.60 7.75 14.51
CA ALA A 348 21.93 7.16 14.56
C ALA A 348 22.12 6.14 13.42
N GLU A 349 23.33 6.08 12.87
CA GLU A 349 23.69 5.03 11.94
C GLU A 349 23.52 3.67 12.60
N ARG A 350 22.94 2.73 11.85
CA ARG A 350 22.62 1.39 12.36
C ARG A 350 23.89 0.54 12.46
N ASP A 351 24.15 -0.05 13.60
CA ASP A 351 25.17 -1.07 13.73
C ASP A 351 24.70 -2.38 13.07
N THR A 352 25.45 -2.85 12.10
CA THR A 352 25.14 -3.99 11.24
C THR A 352 25.88 -5.28 11.62
N CYS A 353 26.71 -5.24 12.68
CA CYS A 353 27.58 -6.36 13.09
C CYS A 353 26.82 -7.68 13.27
N ASN A 354 25.58 -7.61 13.77
CA ASN A 354 24.79 -8.79 14.11
C ASN A 354 23.90 -9.30 12.99
N ASP A 355 23.73 -8.56 11.90
CA ASP A 355 22.73 -8.85 10.86
C ASP A 355 22.87 -10.27 10.31
N LEU A 356 24.07 -10.65 9.89
CA LEU A 356 24.33 -11.94 9.28
C LEU A 356 23.99 -13.10 10.23
N VAL A 357 24.43 -13.02 11.47
CA VAL A 357 24.22 -14.09 12.49
C VAL A 357 22.74 -14.19 12.82
N VAL A 358 22.06 -13.06 13.04
CA VAL A 358 20.64 -13.01 13.42
C VAL A 358 19.76 -13.58 12.30
N LEU A 359 19.99 -13.14 11.06
CA LEU A 359 19.20 -13.59 9.91
C LEU A 359 19.49 -15.06 9.56
N SER A 360 20.76 -15.54 9.65
CA SER A 360 21.09 -16.94 9.46
C SER A 360 20.38 -17.84 10.50
N ASN A 361 20.33 -17.41 11.75
CA ASN A 361 19.61 -18.14 12.80
C ASN A 361 18.09 -18.18 12.53
N LEU A 362 17.51 -17.11 11.97
CA LEU A 362 16.10 -17.09 11.55
C LEU A 362 15.84 -18.12 10.46
N PHE A 363 16.68 -18.19 9.43
CA PHE A 363 16.55 -19.16 8.34
C PHE A 363 16.66 -20.60 8.85
N ASN A 364 17.62 -20.92 9.71
CA ASN A 364 17.78 -22.24 10.29
C ASN A 364 16.53 -22.69 11.07
N ARG A 365 15.95 -21.82 11.89
CA ARG A 365 14.68 -22.10 12.58
C ARG A 365 13.52 -22.35 11.63
N SER A 366 13.40 -21.53 10.59
CA SER A 366 12.35 -21.71 9.58
C SER A 366 12.45 -23.06 8.86
N LEU A 367 13.65 -23.53 8.59
CA LEU A 367 13.90 -24.85 7.98
C LEU A 367 13.54 -26.00 8.94
N GLU A 368 13.86 -25.89 10.22
CA GLU A 368 13.51 -26.90 11.23
C GLU A 368 12.01 -27.03 11.40
N ASP A 369 11.27 -25.91 11.45
CA ASP A 369 9.82 -25.91 11.53
C ASP A 369 9.18 -26.56 10.30
N THR A 370 9.72 -26.33 9.13
CA THR A 370 9.26 -26.98 7.88
C THR A 370 9.50 -28.49 7.90
N ARG A 371 10.64 -28.95 8.40
CA ARG A 371 10.96 -30.39 8.53
C ARG A 371 10.04 -31.10 9.52
N ARG A 372 9.65 -30.45 10.61
CA ARG A 372 8.72 -31.04 11.61
C ARG A 372 7.30 -31.19 11.08
N LEU A 373 6.90 -30.37 10.09
CA LEU A 373 5.56 -30.41 9.50
C LEU A 373 5.42 -31.38 8.34
N THR A 374 6.52 -31.92 7.77
CA THR A 374 6.50 -32.96 6.75
C THR A 374 6.57 -34.34 7.42
N PRO A 375 5.48 -35.16 7.40
CA PRO A 375 5.55 -36.53 7.91
C PRO A 375 6.58 -37.31 7.07
N GLN A 376 7.55 -37.93 7.73
CA GLN A 376 8.40 -38.94 7.07
C GLN A 376 7.49 -40.04 6.55
N LYS A 377 7.38 -40.17 5.22
CA LYS A 377 6.85 -41.38 4.61
C LYS A 377 7.85 -42.51 4.93
N TRP A 378 7.51 -43.29 5.92
CA TRP A 378 8.20 -44.56 6.15
C TRP A 378 8.01 -45.41 4.91
N SER A 379 9.07 -45.64 4.18
CA SER A 379 9.14 -46.70 3.16
C SER A 379 9.20 -48.03 3.93
N THR A 380 8.05 -48.66 4.09
CA THR A 380 8.01 -50.10 4.41
C THR A 380 8.51 -50.83 3.19
N SER A 381 9.78 -51.17 3.19
CA SER A 381 10.31 -52.23 2.35
C SER A 381 9.74 -53.56 2.86
N SER A 382 8.72 -54.07 2.21
CA SER A 382 8.28 -55.44 2.36
C SER A 382 9.29 -56.32 1.64
N ASN A 383 10.20 -56.90 2.41
CA ASN A 383 10.85 -58.14 2.03
C ASN A 383 9.80 -59.25 2.17
N GLY A 384 9.48 -59.91 1.07
CA GLY A 384 8.71 -61.13 0.98
C GLY A 384 8.96 -61.77 -0.40
#